data_aed0ab34afd0da4e8e8d4a2abb0d166f
#
_entry.id   aed0ab34afd0da4e8e8d4a2abb0d166f
#
_cell.length_a   1.000
_cell.length_b   1.000
_cell.length_c   1.000
_cell.angle_alpha   90.00
_cell.angle_beta   90.00
_cell.angle_gamma   90.00
#
_symmetry.space_group_name_H-M   'P 1'
#
loop_
_entity.id
_entity.type
_entity.pdbx_description
1 polymer ?
#
loop_
_entity_poly.entity_id
_entity_poly.type
_entity_poly.pdbx_seq_one_letter_code
_entity_poly.pdbx_strand_id
1 'polypeptide(L)'
;MALFFFAEFGMWDRAWHLPVFLDMAKSKLLRMDNVGIVVESLDDTISFFTELGLKLEGRATIEGEWAGRVTGLAFQRVEIAMMVTPDGHSRLELSRYLTPTPVADHRNAPVNALGYLRVMFAVEDIDEMVTRLRKRGAELVGEVVQYEDSYRLCYIRGPEGLLIGLAEQLGNK
;
A
#
# COMPACT_ATOMS: atom_id res chain seq x y z
N MET A 1 -9.43 -49.65 -53.58
CA MET A 1 -8.40 -50.06 -54.55
C MET A 1 -7.15 -49.35 -54.10
N ALA A 2 -6.35 -50.00 -53.25
CA ALA A 2 -5.08 -50.67 -53.54
C ALA A 2 -4.03 -49.63 -53.93
N LEU A 3 -2.84 -49.54 -53.43
CA LEU A 3 -1.87 -50.48 -52.85
C LEU A 3 -0.74 -49.70 -52.14
N PHE A 4 -0.22 -50.25 -51.08
CA PHE A 4 1.10 -50.29 -50.52
C PHE A 4 2.27 -49.84 -51.42
N PHE A 5 3.26 -49.14 -50.83
CA PHE A 5 4.66 -49.53 -50.93
C PHE A 5 5.50 -49.07 -49.72
N PHE A 6 6.14 -50.05 -49.08
CA PHE A 6 7.20 -49.88 -48.07
C PHE A 6 8.50 -49.44 -48.77
N ALA A 7 9.29 -48.59 -48.14
CA ALA A 7 10.74 -48.65 -48.23
C ALA A 7 11.39 -48.06 -46.96
N GLU A 8 12.06 -48.92 -46.25
CA GLU A 8 13.01 -48.59 -45.18
C GLU A 8 14.14 -47.71 -45.76
N PHE A 9 14.61 -46.72 -44.98
CA PHE A 9 16.03 -46.42 -44.90
C PHE A 9 16.35 -45.39 -43.81
N GLY A 10 17.24 -45.76 -42.90
CA GLY A 10 18.25 -44.83 -42.39
C GLY A 10 17.93 -44.21 -41.03
N MET A 11 18.42 -44.88 -40.05
CA MET A 11 18.78 -44.41 -38.72
C MET A 11 19.55 -43.09 -38.77
N TRP A 12 18.93 -41.99 -38.40
CA TRP A 12 19.62 -40.76 -38.02
C TRP A 12 19.24 -40.43 -36.58
N ASP A 13 20.18 -40.72 -35.72
CA ASP A 13 20.26 -40.28 -34.34
C ASP A 13 20.30 -38.75 -34.30
N ARG A 14 19.16 -38.10 -34.26
CA ARG A 14 19.03 -36.69 -33.90
C ARG A 14 18.64 -36.63 -32.47
N ALA A 15 19.62 -36.60 -31.60
CA ALA A 15 19.49 -36.09 -30.28
C ALA A 15 18.83 -34.69 -30.39
N TRP A 16 17.53 -34.62 -30.10
CA TRP A 16 16.83 -33.37 -29.91
C TRP A 16 17.45 -32.70 -28.68
N HIS A 17 18.41 -31.82 -28.94
CA HIS A 17 18.79 -30.84 -27.94
C HIS A 17 17.54 -30.01 -27.68
N LEU A 18 16.75 -30.41 -26.71
CA LEU A 18 15.80 -29.52 -26.05
C LEU A 18 16.63 -28.30 -25.67
N PRO A 19 16.23 -27.08 -26.07
CA PRO A 19 16.91 -25.91 -25.57
C PRO A 19 16.80 -25.97 -24.06
N VAL A 20 17.94 -26.03 -23.40
CA VAL A 20 18.02 -25.78 -21.94
C VAL A 20 17.43 -24.40 -21.81
N PHE A 21 16.13 -24.34 -21.44
CA PHE A 21 15.58 -23.12 -20.91
C PHE A 21 16.43 -22.82 -19.67
N LEU A 22 17.40 -21.93 -19.86
CA LEU A 22 18.01 -21.27 -18.73
C LEU A 22 16.83 -20.81 -17.90
N ASP A 23 16.68 -21.41 -16.74
CA ASP A 23 15.80 -20.94 -15.69
C ASP A 23 16.33 -19.56 -15.29
N MET A 24 15.92 -18.55 -16.06
CA MET A 24 16.21 -17.16 -15.72
C MET A 24 15.54 -16.96 -14.37
N ALA A 25 16.35 -16.94 -13.33
CA ALA A 25 15.90 -16.80 -11.96
C ALA A 25 14.87 -15.68 -11.92
N LYS A 26 13.59 -16.05 -11.78
CA LYS A 26 12.49 -15.09 -11.74
C LYS A 26 12.79 -14.13 -10.61
N SER A 27 12.77 -12.83 -10.90
CA SER A 27 12.89 -11.81 -9.87
C SER A 27 11.84 -12.08 -8.78
N LYS A 28 12.27 -12.11 -7.52
CA LYS A 28 11.41 -12.41 -6.38
C LYS A 28 10.88 -11.10 -5.79
N LEU A 29 9.60 -11.09 -5.42
CA LEU A 29 9.07 -10.06 -4.54
C LEU A 29 9.78 -10.17 -3.19
N LEU A 30 10.34 -9.07 -2.70
CA LEU A 30 11.05 -9.06 -1.42
C LEU A 30 10.12 -8.70 -0.27
N ARG A 31 9.38 -7.58 -0.39
CA ARG A 31 8.45 -7.06 0.62
C ARG A 31 7.55 -5.99 0.00
N MET A 32 6.50 -5.64 0.71
CA MET A 32 5.83 -4.35 0.50
C MET A 32 6.69 -3.26 1.15
N ASP A 33 7.03 -2.22 0.40
CA ASP A 33 7.96 -1.18 0.88
C ASP A 33 7.23 -0.06 1.62
N ASN A 34 6.26 0.55 0.97
CA ASN A 34 5.39 1.56 1.58
C ASN A 34 3.99 1.57 0.96
N VAL A 35 3.09 2.35 1.57
CA VAL A 35 1.82 2.79 0.98
C VAL A 35 1.91 4.30 0.77
N GLY A 36 1.75 4.75 -0.47
CA GLY A 36 1.71 6.16 -0.82
C GLY A 36 0.33 6.77 -0.60
N ILE A 37 0.30 7.94 0.05
CA ILE A 37 -0.93 8.70 0.33
C ILE A 37 -0.69 10.15 -0.09
N VAL A 38 -1.51 10.64 -1.02
CA VAL A 38 -1.48 12.05 -1.42
C VAL A 38 -2.33 12.87 -0.46
N VAL A 39 -1.76 13.96 0.07
CA VAL A 39 -2.37 14.83 1.09
C VAL A 39 -2.19 16.30 0.76
N GLU A 40 -3.05 17.16 1.28
CA GLU A 40 -2.91 18.63 1.13
C GLU A 40 -2.01 19.21 2.21
N SER A 41 -2.10 18.71 3.46
CA SER A 41 -1.28 19.15 4.60
C SER A 41 -0.40 18.02 5.11
N LEU A 42 0.91 18.08 4.84
CA LEU A 42 1.87 17.14 5.44
C LEU A 42 1.91 17.27 6.95
N ASP A 43 1.89 18.49 7.49
CA ASP A 43 2.06 18.71 8.93
C ASP A 43 0.89 18.15 9.74
N ASP A 44 -0.35 18.37 9.29
CA ASP A 44 -1.54 17.84 9.96
C ASP A 44 -1.57 16.31 9.87
N THR A 45 -1.22 15.77 8.70
CA THR A 45 -1.21 14.31 8.49
C THR A 45 -0.09 13.63 9.28
N ILE A 46 1.11 14.22 9.33
CA ILE A 46 2.22 13.74 10.18
C ILE A 46 1.79 13.78 11.66
N SER A 47 1.16 14.87 12.12
CA SER A 47 0.68 14.98 13.50
C SER A 47 -0.33 13.90 13.84
N PHE A 48 -1.26 13.61 12.92
CA PHE A 48 -2.25 12.55 13.08
C PHE A 48 -1.61 11.16 13.19
N PHE A 49 -0.73 10.80 12.25
CA PHE A 49 -0.07 9.49 12.30
C PHE A 49 0.93 9.36 13.45
N THR A 50 1.50 10.47 13.92
CA THR A 50 2.31 10.49 15.14
C THR A 50 1.45 10.18 16.37
N GLU A 51 0.25 10.75 16.47
CA GLU A 51 -0.71 10.43 17.53
C GLU A 51 -1.17 8.96 17.49
N LEU A 52 -1.31 8.40 16.30
CA LEU A 52 -1.59 6.96 16.10
C LEU A 52 -0.43 6.07 16.55
N GLY A 53 0.80 6.60 16.60
CA GLY A 53 1.98 5.90 17.08
C GLY A 53 3.10 5.71 16.04
N LEU A 54 2.93 6.20 14.80
CA LEU A 54 4.00 6.16 13.82
C LEU A 54 5.06 7.23 14.14
N LYS A 55 6.26 7.02 13.64
CA LYS A 55 7.38 7.97 13.78
C LYS A 55 7.71 8.56 12.42
N LEU A 56 8.00 9.86 12.40
CA LEU A 56 8.55 10.51 11.22
C LEU A 56 10.00 10.03 11.03
N GLU A 57 10.27 9.37 9.91
CA GLU A 57 11.60 8.89 9.52
C GLU A 57 12.39 9.99 8.78
N GLY A 58 11.69 10.79 7.94
CA GLY A 58 12.32 11.89 7.23
C GLY A 58 11.36 12.63 6.31
N ARG A 59 11.84 13.78 5.80
CA ARG A 59 11.15 14.60 4.77
C ARG A 59 12.12 14.88 3.64
N ALA A 60 11.57 15.03 2.44
CA ALA A 60 12.33 15.46 1.26
C ALA A 60 11.42 16.21 0.28
N THR A 61 12.05 16.99 -0.60
CA THR A 61 11.40 17.51 -1.81
C THR A 61 11.90 16.69 -2.99
N ILE A 62 10.97 16.13 -3.75
CA ILE A 62 11.24 15.34 -4.94
C ILE A 62 10.90 16.18 -6.16
N GLU A 63 11.91 16.48 -6.96
CA GLU A 63 11.78 17.29 -8.18
C GLU A 63 12.84 16.90 -9.22
N GLY A 64 12.75 17.47 -10.40
CA GLY A 64 13.68 17.22 -11.50
C GLY A 64 13.14 16.25 -12.54
N GLU A 65 13.84 16.17 -13.65
CA GLU A 65 13.41 15.39 -14.83
C GLU A 65 13.24 13.90 -14.51
N TRP A 66 14.12 13.32 -13.71
CA TRP A 66 14.05 11.91 -13.32
C TRP A 66 12.74 11.57 -12.60
N ALA A 67 12.28 12.45 -11.72
CA ALA A 67 11.05 12.26 -10.96
C ALA A 67 9.82 12.24 -11.88
N GLY A 68 9.78 13.18 -12.84
CA GLY A 68 8.72 13.20 -13.86
C GLY A 68 8.73 11.95 -14.74
N ARG A 69 9.90 11.40 -15.05
CA ARG A 69 10.03 10.16 -15.83
C ARG A 69 9.50 8.93 -15.07
N VAL A 70 9.66 8.91 -13.75
CA VAL A 70 9.13 7.81 -12.91
C VAL A 70 7.61 7.83 -12.84
N THR A 71 7.01 9.00 -12.62
CA THR A 71 5.56 9.14 -12.38
C THR A 71 4.73 9.42 -13.63
N GLY A 72 5.38 9.81 -14.74
CA GLY A 72 4.69 10.30 -15.94
C GLY A 72 4.21 11.76 -15.82
N LEU A 73 4.55 12.47 -14.75
CA LEU A 73 4.15 13.86 -14.49
C LEU A 73 5.33 14.79 -14.75
N ALA A 74 5.33 15.45 -15.92
CA ALA A 74 6.38 16.39 -16.28
C ALA A 74 6.44 17.57 -15.28
N PHE A 75 7.66 18.02 -14.97
CA PHE A 75 7.92 19.18 -14.08
C PHE A 75 7.33 19.02 -12.66
N GLN A 76 7.17 17.78 -12.19
CA GLN A 76 6.64 17.59 -10.85
C GLN A 76 7.56 18.16 -9.78
N ARG A 77 6.93 18.69 -8.73
CA ARG A 77 7.54 19.04 -7.47
C ARG A 77 6.65 18.56 -6.34
N VAL A 78 7.17 17.68 -5.50
CA VAL A 78 6.41 16.98 -4.44
C VAL A 78 7.20 17.05 -3.16
N GLU A 79 6.57 17.46 -2.08
CA GLU A 79 7.10 17.29 -0.74
C GLU A 79 6.65 15.93 -0.22
N ILE A 80 7.56 15.15 0.31
CA ILE A 80 7.26 13.85 0.91
C ILE A 80 7.66 13.79 2.38
N ALA A 81 6.93 12.97 3.14
CA ALA A 81 7.28 12.59 4.48
C ALA A 81 7.13 11.07 4.62
N MET A 82 8.15 10.41 5.14
CA MET A 82 8.13 8.98 5.39
C MET A 82 7.81 8.74 6.86
N MET A 83 6.70 8.04 7.11
CA MET A 83 6.28 7.61 8.46
C MET A 83 6.54 6.11 8.60
N VAL A 84 7.06 5.69 9.75
CA VAL A 84 7.39 4.29 10.02
C VAL A 84 6.63 3.78 11.24
N THR A 85 6.16 2.53 11.21
CA THR A 85 5.53 1.85 12.36
C THR A 85 6.55 1.60 13.48
N PRO A 86 6.11 1.49 14.75
CA PRO A 86 7.02 1.29 15.90
C PRO A 86 7.95 0.09 15.75
N ASP A 87 7.52 -0.97 15.08
CA ASP A 87 8.31 -2.18 14.81
C ASP A 87 9.29 -2.03 13.63
N GLY A 88 9.22 -0.91 12.89
CA GLY A 88 10.09 -0.60 11.74
C GLY A 88 9.76 -1.36 10.46
N HIS A 89 8.71 -2.19 10.44
CA HIS A 89 8.42 -3.07 9.30
C HIS A 89 7.55 -2.45 8.20
N SER A 90 6.72 -1.47 8.54
CA SER A 90 5.81 -0.85 7.58
C SER A 90 5.99 0.66 7.50
N ARG A 91 5.76 1.21 6.30
CA ARG A 91 5.90 2.65 6.05
C ARG A 91 4.70 3.20 5.32
N LEU A 92 4.43 4.48 5.60
CA LEU A 92 3.57 5.33 4.78
C LEU A 92 4.45 6.43 4.16
N GLU A 93 4.29 6.66 2.87
CA GLU A 93 4.82 7.83 2.18
C GLU A 93 3.69 8.85 2.02
N LEU A 94 3.76 9.95 2.75
CA LEU A 94 2.84 11.06 2.62
C LEU A 94 3.40 12.00 1.57
N SER A 95 2.59 12.35 0.56
CA SER A 95 3.04 13.12 -0.59
C SER A 95 2.15 14.35 -0.80
N ARG A 96 2.73 15.55 -0.73
CA ARG A 96 2.07 16.80 -1.06
C ARG A 96 2.55 17.31 -2.40
N TYR A 97 1.69 17.25 -3.41
CA TYR A 97 2.00 17.77 -4.73
C TYR A 97 1.91 19.28 -4.75
N LEU A 98 3.03 19.93 -5.09
CA LEU A 98 3.10 21.36 -5.34
C LEU A 98 2.88 21.67 -6.83
N THR A 99 3.36 20.77 -7.70
CA THR A 99 3.19 20.81 -9.16
C THR A 99 3.25 19.38 -9.71
N PRO A 100 2.32 18.95 -10.57
CA PRO A 100 1.03 19.57 -10.83
C PRO A 100 0.08 19.49 -9.63
N THR A 101 -0.99 20.27 -9.63
CA THR A 101 -2.03 20.19 -8.59
C THR A 101 -2.70 18.81 -8.59
N PRO A 102 -3.04 18.24 -7.42
CA PRO A 102 -3.84 17.03 -7.32
C PRO A 102 -5.15 17.13 -8.11
N VAL A 103 -5.54 16.06 -8.78
CA VAL A 103 -6.64 16.08 -9.76
C VAL A 103 -7.94 15.39 -9.31
N ALA A 104 -7.90 14.64 -8.22
CA ALA A 104 -9.05 13.89 -7.72
C ALA A 104 -9.19 14.06 -6.21
N ASP A 105 -10.44 14.05 -5.73
CA ASP A 105 -10.75 14.14 -4.31
C ASP A 105 -11.57 12.91 -3.89
N HIS A 106 -11.05 12.10 -2.98
CA HIS A 106 -11.68 10.91 -2.45
C HIS A 106 -12.11 11.04 -0.97
N ARG A 107 -12.07 12.25 -0.40
CA ARG A 107 -12.32 12.50 1.04
C ARG A 107 -13.62 11.92 1.55
N ASN A 108 -14.65 11.92 0.73
CA ASN A 108 -15.99 11.44 1.09
C ASN A 108 -16.35 10.12 0.42
N ALA A 109 -15.37 9.42 -0.17
CA ALA A 109 -15.64 8.14 -0.80
C ALA A 109 -16.21 7.14 0.22
N PRO A 110 -17.30 6.40 -0.11
CA PRO A 110 -17.84 5.40 0.79
C PRO A 110 -16.83 4.25 0.99
N VAL A 111 -16.93 3.54 2.10
CA VAL A 111 -15.98 2.47 2.48
C VAL A 111 -15.91 1.32 1.48
N ASN A 112 -16.88 1.21 0.60
CA ASN A 112 -16.97 0.21 -0.47
C ASN A 112 -16.68 0.77 -1.87
N ALA A 113 -16.13 1.99 -1.98
CA ALA A 113 -15.68 2.49 -3.29
C ALA A 113 -14.52 1.65 -3.82
N LEU A 114 -14.41 1.54 -5.15
CA LEU A 114 -13.32 0.80 -5.78
C LEU A 114 -11.98 1.51 -5.58
N GLY A 115 -10.92 0.74 -5.35
CA GLY A 115 -9.55 1.23 -5.23
C GLY A 115 -8.93 1.04 -3.84
N TYR A 116 -7.77 1.67 -3.62
CA TYR A 116 -7.09 1.66 -2.33
C TYR A 116 -7.68 2.72 -1.41
N LEU A 117 -8.49 2.31 -0.45
CA LEU A 117 -9.23 3.25 0.38
C LEU A 117 -8.77 3.33 1.82
N ARG A 118 -8.18 2.27 2.36
CA ARG A 118 -7.85 2.23 3.78
C ARG A 118 -6.51 1.55 4.07
N VAL A 119 -5.91 1.97 5.17
CA VAL A 119 -4.83 1.26 5.85
C VAL A 119 -5.35 0.83 7.22
N MET A 120 -5.10 -0.42 7.63
CA MET A 120 -5.48 -0.94 8.94
C MET A 120 -4.27 -1.08 9.84
N PHE A 121 -4.42 -0.64 11.10
CA PHE A 121 -3.41 -0.75 12.13
C PHE A 121 -3.90 -1.62 13.27
N ALA A 122 -3.04 -2.50 13.77
CA ALA A 122 -3.26 -3.17 15.04
C ALA A 122 -2.96 -2.18 16.18
N VAL A 123 -3.83 -2.14 17.17
CA VAL A 123 -3.70 -1.27 18.34
C VAL A 123 -3.89 -2.09 19.62
N GLU A 124 -3.33 -1.61 20.72
CA GLU A 124 -3.40 -2.31 22.01
C GLU A 124 -4.74 -2.09 22.72
N ASP A 125 -5.28 -0.86 22.64
CA ASP A 125 -6.55 -0.44 23.22
C ASP A 125 -7.28 0.46 22.21
N ILE A 126 -8.37 -0.05 21.65
CA ILE A 126 -9.10 0.65 20.59
C ILE A 126 -9.89 1.86 21.12
N ASP A 127 -10.40 1.81 22.36
CA ASP A 127 -11.18 2.91 22.95
C ASP A 127 -10.27 4.10 23.28
N GLU A 128 -9.10 3.82 23.86
CA GLU A 128 -8.08 4.84 24.13
C GLU A 128 -7.60 5.47 22.82
N MET A 129 -7.28 4.67 21.82
CA MET A 129 -6.82 5.15 20.52
C MET A 129 -7.87 6.01 19.83
N VAL A 130 -9.12 5.57 19.76
CA VAL A 130 -10.24 6.35 19.20
C VAL A 130 -10.40 7.67 19.95
N THR A 131 -10.30 7.66 21.27
CA THR A 131 -10.41 8.87 22.10
C THR A 131 -9.30 9.87 21.77
N ARG A 132 -8.06 9.41 21.59
CA ARG A 132 -6.93 10.27 21.22
C ARG A 132 -7.09 10.84 19.82
N LEU A 133 -7.42 10.00 18.85
CA LEU A 133 -7.54 10.41 17.46
C LEU A 133 -8.74 11.36 17.23
N ARG A 134 -9.83 11.22 18.00
CA ARG A 134 -10.93 12.19 17.99
C ARG A 134 -10.50 13.59 18.41
N LYS A 135 -9.56 13.73 19.35
CA LYS A 135 -8.98 15.04 19.70
C LYS A 135 -8.18 15.68 18.57
N ARG A 136 -7.81 14.88 17.56
CA ARG A 136 -7.15 15.30 16.31
C ARG A 136 -8.13 15.43 15.14
N GLY A 137 -9.43 15.45 15.42
CA GLY A 137 -10.46 15.64 14.40
C GLY A 137 -10.90 14.35 13.68
N ALA A 138 -10.48 13.17 14.15
CA ALA A 138 -10.95 11.92 13.55
C ALA A 138 -12.42 11.64 13.94
N GLU A 139 -13.17 11.05 12.99
CA GLU A 139 -14.56 10.68 13.17
C GLU A 139 -14.76 9.18 12.93
N LEU A 140 -15.55 8.52 13.76
CA LEU A 140 -15.97 7.14 13.50
C LEU A 140 -16.88 7.10 12.28
N VAL A 141 -16.63 6.13 11.39
CA VAL A 141 -17.51 5.87 10.22
C VAL A 141 -18.75 5.10 10.65
N GLY A 142 -18.61 4.18 11.58
CA GLY A 142 -19.66 3.41 12.20
C GLY A 142 -19.42 3.33 13.71
N GLU A 143 -19.39 2.12 14.25
CA GLU A 143 -19.19 1.84 15.65
C GLU A 143 -17.91 1.04 15.88
N VAL A 144 -17.41 1.00 17.12
CA VAL A 144 -16.45 0.00 17.57
C VAL A 144 -17.22 -1.28 17.85
N VAL A 145 -16.95 -2.33 17.08
CA VAL A 145 -17.69 -3.60 17.13
C VAL A 145 -16.75 -4.71 17.55
N GLN A 146 -17.21 -5.58 18.44
CA GLN A 146 -16.52 -6.80 18.79
C GLN A 146 -16.93 -7.91 17.81
N TYR A 147 -15.92 -8.59 17.26
CA TYR A 147 -16.09 -9.78 16.45
C TYR A 147 -15.67 -11.00 17.24
N GLU A 148 -16.63 -11.80 17.66
CA GLU A 148 -16.44 -12.96 18.52
C GLU A 148 -15.58 -12.61 19.77
N ASP A 149 -14.78 -13.55 20.27
CA ASP A 149 -13.79 -13.29 21.33
C ASP A 149 -12.39 -12.99 20.76
N SER A 150 -12.34 -12.57 19.49
CA SER A 150 -11.08 -12.46 18.75
C SER A 150 -10.61 -11.04 18.55
N TYR A 151 -11.49 -10.13 18.13
CA TYR A 151 -11.13 -8.76 17.77
C TYR A 151 -12.20 -7.73 18.17
N ARG A 152 -11.73 -6.50 18.41
CA ARG A 152 -12.56 -5.28 18.34
C ARG A 152 -12.08 -4.46 17.16
N LEU A 153 -13.00 -3.94 16.38
CA LEU A 153 -12.71 -3.31 15.08
C LEU A 153 -13.51 -2.03 14.91
N CYS A 154 -12.90 -1.03 14.28
CA CYS A 154 -13.63 0.13 13.77
C CYS A 154 -12.95 0.74 12.55
N TYR A 155 -13.67 1.62 11.86
CA TYR A 155 -13.11 2.54 10.89
C TYR A 155 -13.28 3.97 11.37
N ILE A 156 -12.25 4.79 11.14
CA ILE A 156 -12.26 6.22 11.39
C ILE A 156 -11.88 6.96 10.12
N ARG A 157 -12.33 8.19 9.99
CA ARG A 157 -11.80 9.15 9.04
C ARG A 157 -10.85 10.09 9.75
N GLY A 158 -9.62 10.11 9.28
CA GLY A 158 -8.57 11.03 9.72
C GLY A 158 -8.54 12.32 8.90
N PRO A 159 -7.41 13.03 8.91
CA PRO A 159 -7.21 14.23 8.11
C PRO A 159 -7.57 13.97 6.65
N GLU A 160 -8.19 14.96 6.01
CA GLU A 160 -8.55 14.92 4.59
C GLU A 160 -9.40 13.69 4.19
N GLY A 161 -10.14 13.12 5.16
CA GLY A 161 -11.02 11.99 4.93
C GLY A 161 -10.31 10.64 4.78
N LEU A 162 -9.04 10.54 5.11
CA LEU A 162 -8.28 9.28 5.09
C LEU A 162 -8.99 8.20 5.90
N LEU A 163 -9.30 7.08 5.26
CA LEU A 163 -9.97 5.95 5.90
C LEU A 163 -8.95 5.04 6.58
N ILE A 164 -9.02 4.98 7.90
CA ILE A 164 -8.13 4.21 8.76
C ILE A 164 -8.93 3.12 9.47
N GLY A 165 -8.48 1.88 9.38
CA GLY A 165 -8.99 0.78 10.18
C GLY A 165 -8.16 0.64 11.46
N LEU A 166 -8.83 0.35 12.57
CA LEU A 166 -8.20 -0.01 13.84
C LEU A 166 -8.66 -1.41 14.23
N ALA A 167 -7.74 -2.23 14.73
CA ALA A 167 -8.00 -3.58 15.19
C ALA A 167 -7.28 -3.82 16.52
N GLU A 168 -8.04 -4.14 17.56
CA GLU A 168 -7.55 -4.63 18.84
C GLU A 168 -7.77 -6.14 18.89
N GLN A 169 -6.70 -6.91 19.11
CA GLN A 169 -6.81 -8.37 19.28
C GLN A 169 -7.21 -8.69 20.73
N LEU A 170 -8.28 -9.44 20.90
CA LEU A 170 -8.75 -9.96 22.19
C LEU A 170 -8.19 -11.37 22.40
N GLY A 171 -7.81 -11.70 23.63
CA GLY A 171 -7.29 -13.03 23.97
C GLY A 171 -5.83 -13.24 23.64
N ASN A 172 -5.11 -13.79 24.60
CA ASN A 172 -3.68 -14.16 24.65
C ASN A 172 -2.72 -13.37 23.75
N LYS A 173 -2.15 -12.33 24.37
CA LYS A 173 -0.86 -11.80 23.95
C LYS A 173 0.24 -12.83 24.14
#